data_f2d2fece6e74e116f7568a4d5f7ed815
#
_entry.id   f2d2fece6e74e116f7568a4d5f7ed815
#
_cell.length_a   1.000
_cell.length_b   1.000
_cell.length_c   1.000
_cell.angle_alpha   90.00
_cell.angle_beta   90.00
_cell.angle_gamma   90.00
#
_symmetry.space_group_name_H-M   'P 1'
#
loop_
_entity.id
_entity.type
_entity.pdbx_description
1 polymer ?
#
loop_
_entity_poly.entity_id
_entity_poly.type
_entity_poly.pdbx_seq_one_letter_code
_entity_poly.pdbx_strand_id
1 'polypeptide(L)'
;MNGGAMKSDVLSRWTVEQSAELYGIGNWGRGYFDISAAGEVRVRPDRRPDGVAVSLMDIVSGLRDRGLTLPVLLRFDDILRSRIELLNESFARAIREAGYRGSYLGVYPVKVNQQQQVVERIAEFGRPYHYGFEAGSKAELIAALAYTEDPEALIVCNGYKDEEFVDLALYARKMGLRTVVVLDMPDELPLVLDRAERAGVRPALG
;
A
#
# COMPACT_ATOMS: atom_id res chain seq x y z
N MET A 1 54.23 -26.34 28.84
CA MET A 1 52.99 -26.96 29.29
C MET A 1 51.98 -25.85 29.52
N ASN A 2 51.10 -25.60 28.65
CA ASN A 2 49.84 -24.89 28.85
C ASN A 2 48.99 -25.10 27.58
N GLY A 3 48.37 -26.23 27.54
CA GLY A 3 47.33 -26.55 26.55
C GLY A 3 46.02 -26.76 27.29
N GLY A 4 45.22 -25.74 27.40
CA GLY A 4 43.97 -25.92 28.11
C GLY A 4 43.06 -24.69 28.25
N ALA A 5 42.92 -23.88 27.17
CA ALA A 5 41.96 -22.77 27.25
C ALA A 5 41.33 -22.40 25.86
N MET A 6 41.16 -23.36 24.97
CA MET A 6 40.64 -23.06 23.63
C MET A 6 39.51 -24.00 23.19
N LYS A 7 38.69 -24.52 24.10
CA LYS A 7 37.63 -25.46 23.74
C LYS A 7 36.22 -25.12 24.30
N SER A 8 36.04 -24.02 25.01
CA SER A 8 34.69 -23.69 25.58
C SER A 8 33.88 -22.71 24.74
N ASP A 9 34.48 -21.97 23.78
CA ASP A 9 33.77 -20.91 23.01
C ASP A 9 33.13 -21.40 21.70
N VAL A 10 33.40 -22.63 21.30
CA VAL A 10 32.91 -23.14 19.99
C VAL A 10 31.51 -23.74 20.06
N LEU A 11 30.91 -23.83 21.23
CA LEU A 11 29.57 -24.41 21.46
C LEU A 11 28.63 -23.49 22.24
N SER A 12 28.71 -22.18 21.99
CA SER A 12 27.63 -21.30 22.47
C SER A 12 26.32 -21.70 21.78
N ARG A 13 25.30 -22.01 22.55
CA ARG A 13 23.99 -22.38 22.02
C ARG A 13 23.45 -21.23 21.21
N TRP A 14 23.05 -21.49 19.94
CA TRP A 14 22.44 -20.51 19.06
C TRP A 14 21.21 -19.87 19.72
N THR A 15 21.08 -18.53 19.63
CA THR A 15 19.99 -17.78 20.27
C THR A 15 18.99 -17.22 19.26
N VAL A 16 17.83 -16.85 19.75
CA VAL A 16 16.78 -16.18 18.95
C VAL A 16 17.28 -14.83 18.42
N GLU A 17 18.06 -14.10 19.21
CA GLU A 17 18.66 -12.82 18.83
C GLU A 17 19.64 -12.99 17.66
N GLN A 18 20.48 -14.02 17.71
CA GLN A 18 21.39 -14.35 16.62
C GLN A 18 20.63 -14.72 15.34
N SER A 19 19.50 -15.42 15.47
CA SER A 19 18.61 -15.69 14.32
C SER A 19 17.99 -14.40 13.78
N ALA A 20 17.49 -13.52 14.63
CA ALA A 20 16.89 -12.25 14.23
C ALA A 20 17.90 -11.36 13.48
N GLU A 21 19.16 -11.33 13.95
CA GLU A 21 20.25 -10.61 13.30
C GLU A 21 20.61 -11.23 11.96
N LEU A 22 20.87 -12.55 11.91
CA LEU A 22 21.24 -13.27 10.70
C LEU A 22 20.22 -13.10 9.58
N TYR A 23 18.95 -13.22 9.90
CA TYR A 23 17.86 -13.08 8.94
C TYR A 23 17.39 -11.63 8.74
N GLY A 24 18.00 -10.66 9.45
CA GLY A 24 17.70 -9.24 9.30
C GLY A 24 16.26 -8.84 9.62
N ILE A 25 15.61 -9.57 10.54
CA ILE A 25 14.17 -9.39 10.87
C ILE A 25 13.86 -7.94 11.27
N GLY A 26 14.72 -7.31 12.07
CA GLY A 26 14.56 -5.92 12.46
C GLY A 26 14.57 -4.93 11.30
N ASN A 27 15.29 -5.26 10.22
CA ASN A 27 15.43 -4.40 9.05
C ASN A 27 14.21 -4.49 8.11
N TRP A 28 13.90 -5.69 7.61
CA TRP A 28 12.78 -5.85 6.68
C TRP A 28 11.42 -5.90 7.37
N GLY A 29 11.37 -6.44 8.61
CA GLY A 29 10.14 -6.59 9.38
C GLY A 29 9.53 -5.28 9.86
N ARG A 30 10.34 -4.23 10.04
CA ARG A 30 9.90 -2.87 10.41
C ARG A 30 8.95 -2.82 11.61
N GLY A 31 9.08 -3.76 12.54
CA GLY A 31 8.21 -3.90 13.73
C GLY A 31 6.91 -4.67 13.47
N TYR A 32 6.62 -5.05 12.22
CA TYR A 32 5.49 -5.93 11.90
C TYR A 32 5.83 -7.41 12.06
N PHE A 33 7.12 -7.75 12.05
CA PHE A 33 7.57 -9.13 12.22
C PHE A 33 8.62 -9.21 13.32
N ASP A 34 8.52 -10.24 14.14
CA ASP A 34 9.50 -10.60 15.17
C ASP A 34 9.69 -12.13 15.25
N ILE A 35 10.56 -12.57 16.14
CA ILE A 35 10.75 -13.99 16.45
C ILE A 35 10.30 -14.24 17.88
N SER A 36 9.49 -15.28 18.09
CA SER A 36 9.06 -15.72 19.42
C SER A 36 10.21 -16.36 20.21
N ALA A 37 10.05 -16.52 21.51
CA ALA A 37 11.00 -17.27 22.34
C ALA A 37 11.17 -18.74 21.92
N ALA A 38 10.19 -19.29 21.18
CA ALA A 38 10.25 -20.63 20.59
C ALA A 38 10.99 -20.66 19.23
N GLY A 39 11.45 -19.50 18.72
CA GLY A 39 12.16 -19.41 17.45
C GLY A 39 11.23 -19.27 16.23
N GLU A 40 9.95 -18.99 16.40
CA GLU A 40 8.98 -18.87 15.33
C GLU A 40 8.80 -17.42 14.89
N VAL A 41 8.69 -17.17 13.59
CA VAL A 41 8.35 -15.85 13.04
C VAL A 41 6.89 -15.54 13.36
N ARG A 42 6.67 -14.36 13.96
CA ARG A 42 5.34 -13.84 14.26
C ARG A 42 5.06 -12.55 13.51
N VAL A 43 3.79 -12.30 13.29
CA VAL A 43 3.27 -11.05 12.72
C VAL A 43 2.61 -10.23 13.82
N ARG A 44 2.96 -8.93 13.88
CA ARG A 44 2.33 -7.92 14.74
C ARG A 44 1.71 -6.83 13.87
N PRO A 45 0.43 -6.97 13.52
CA PRO A 45 -0.19 -6.06 12.55
C PRO A 45 -0.21 -4.59 12.96
N ASP A 46 -0.30 -4.33 14.27
CA ASP A 46 -0.34 -2.98 14.85
C ASP A 46 1.02 -2.46 15.36
N ARG A 47 2.10 -3.25 15.19
CA ARG A 47 3.46 -2.94 15.64
C ARG A 47 3.62 -2.75 17.16
N ARG A 48 2.61 -3.03 17.97
CA ARG A 48 2.69 -2.86 19.41
C ARG A 48 3.33 -4.10 20.06
N PRO A 49 4.32 -3.92 20.95
CA PRO A 49 4.99 -5.06 21.60
C PRO A 49 4.04 -5.97 22.41
N ASP A 50 3.02 -5.37 22.99
CA ASP A 50 1.96 -6.00 23.80
C ASP A 50 0.65 -6.23 23.03
N GLY A 51 0.64 -5.90 21.73
CA GLY A 51 -0.48 -6.15 20.85
C GLY A 51 -0.58 -7.59 20.37
N VAL A 52 -1.52 -7.82 19.47
CA VAL A 52 -1.73 -9.14 18.85
C VAL A 52 -0.45 -9.60 18.12
N ALA A 53 -0.04 -10.84 18.39
CA ALA A 53 1.05 -11.50 17.68
C ALA A 53 0.57 -12.88 17.19
N VAL A 54 0.72 -13.14 15.91
CA VAL A 54 0.27 -14.39 15.27
C VAL A 54 1.48 -15.15 14.74
N SER A 55 1.66 -16.42 15.15
CA SER A 55 2.71 -17.28 14.61
C SER A 55 2.40 -17.67 13.17
N LEU A 56 3.37 -17.52 12.27
CA LEU A 56 3.25 -18.02 10.90
C LEU A 56 3.16 -19.55 10.87
N MET A 57 3.78 -20.23 11.83
CA MET A 57 3.71 -21.69 11.93
C MET A 57 2.32 -22.18 12.30
N ASP A 58 1.63 -21.46 13.20
CA ASP A 58 0.23 -21.76 13.55
C ASP A 58 -0.68 -21.61 12.33
N ILE A 59 -0.48 -20.54 11.54
CA ILE A 59 -1.24 -20.34 10.28
C ILE A 59 -0.99 -21.50 9.32
N VAL A 60 0.28 -21.85 9.08
CA VAL A 60 0.65 -22.94 8.16
C VAL A 60 0.08 -24.27 8.64
N SER A 61 0.13 -24.58 9.93
CA SER A 61 -0.45 -25.78 10.50
C SER A 61 -1.96 -25.81 10.29
N GLY A 62 -2.66 -24.72 10.59
CA GLY A 62 -4.10 -24.61 10.36
C GLY A 62 -4.51 -24.71 8.89
N LEU A 63 -3.68 -24.27 7.95
CA LEU A 63 -3.92 -24.45 6.51
C LEU A 63 -3.78 -25.92 6.11
N ARG A 64 -2.74 -26.60 6.60
CA ARG A 64 -2.52 -28.05 6.35
C ARG A 64 -3.65 -28.90 6.91
N ASP A 65 -4.14 -28.58 8.11
CA ASP A 65 -5.27 -29.29 8.74
C ASP A 65 -6.56 -29.17 7.92
N ARG A 66 -6.69 -28.10 7.12
CA ARG A 66 -7.79 -27.88 6.16
C ARG A 66 -7.52 -28.50 4.79
N GLY A 67 -6.43 -29.23 4.62
CA GLY A 67 -6.07 -29.89 3.36
C GLY A 67 -5.45 -28.98 2.31
N LEU A 68 -5.03 -27.75 2.68
CA LEU A 68 -4.34 -26.84 1.77
C LEU A 68 -2.84 -27.19 1.71
N THR A 69 -2.28 -27.11 0.51
CA THR A 69 -0.87 -27.41 0.24
C THR A 69 -0.05 -26.13 0.03
N LEU A 70 1.24 -26.21 0.31
CA LEU A 70 2.20 -25.15 0.01
C LEU A 70 2.62 -25.20 -1.48
N PRO A 71 3.01 -24.07 -2.10
CA PRO A 71 3.22 -22.75 -1.47
C PRO A 71 1.91 -21.97 -1.27
N VAL A 72 1.89 -21.06 -0.27
CA VAL A 72 0.79 -20.14 0.00
C VAL A 72 1.28 -18.72 0.10
N LEU A 73 0.45 -17.77 -0.34
CA LEU A 73 0.69 -16.34 -0.15
C LEU A 73 -0.20 -15.84 1.00
N LEU A 74 0.42 -15.38 2.07
CA LEU A 74 -0.27 -14.79 3.21
C LEU A 74 -0.28 -13.27 3.08
N ARG A 75 -1.44 -12.66 3.29
CA ARG A 75 -1.60 -11.20 3.38
C ARG A 75 -2.21 -10.86 4.72
N PHE A 76 -1.72 -9.79 5.31
CA PHE A 76 -2.20 -9.25 6.58
C PHE A 76 -2.76 -7.85 6.32
N ASP A 77 -4.05 -7.74 6.15
CA ASP A 77 -4.74 -6.49 5.77
C ASP A 77 -4.49 -5.37 6.79
N ASP A 78 -4.35 -5.71 8.07
CA ASP A 78 -4.04 -4.72 9.12
C ASP A 78 -2.66 -4.07 8.96
N ILE A 79 -1.69 -4.74 8.33
CA ILE A 79 -0.40 -4.12 7.97
C ILE A 79 -0.64 -3.03 6.92
N LEU A 80 -1.46 -3.31 5.91
CA LEU A 80 -1.82 -2.34 4.87
C LEU A 80 -2.54 -1.13 5.48
N ARG A 81 -3.51 -1.36 6.35
CA ARG A 81 -4.20 -0.33 7.13
C ARG A 81 -3.21 0.54 7.90
N SER A 82 -2.38 -0.07 8.72
CA SER A 82 -1.36 0.62 9.53
C SER A 82 -0.40 1.46 8.69
N ARG A 83 -0.07 1.01 7.47
CA ARG A 83 0.81 1.77 6.55
C ARG A 83 0.10 2.99 5.95
N ILE A 84 -1.17 2.87 5.57
CA ILE A 84 -1.98 3.99 5.07
C ILE A 84 -2.15 5.03 6.18
N GLU A 85 -2.51 4.62 7.39
CA GLU A 85 -2.62 5.49 8.57
C GLU A 85 -1.32 6.22 8.83
N LEU A 86 -0.20 5.49 8.97
CA LEU A 86 1.11 6.08 9.26
C LEU A 86 1.54 7.12 8.22
N LEU A 87 1.29 6.85 6.93
CA LEU A 87 1.62 7.77 5.86
C LEU A 87 0.84 9.08 5.99
N ASN A 88 -0.48 8.98 6.10
CA ASN A 88 -1.37 10.13 6.17
C ASN A 88 -1.15 10.95 7.47
N GLU A 89 -1.01 10.29 8.60
CA GLU A 89 -0.73 10.95 9.88
C GLU A 89 0.63 11.65 9.90
N SER A 90 1.64 11.06 9.25
CA SER A 90 2.96 11.68 9.14
C SER A 90 2.91 12.98 8.35
N PHE A 91 2.22 13.00 7.20
CA PHE A 91 2.00 14.22 6.43
C PHE A 91 1.14 15.24 7.19
N ALA A 92 0.05 14.79 7.82
CA ALA A 92 -0.81 15.68 8.60
C ALA A 92 -0.04 16.33 9.76
N ARG A 93 0.86 15.60 10.42
CA ARG A 93 1.73 16.14 11.46
C ARG A 93 2.70 17.17 10.90
N ALA A 94 3.42 16.84 9.82
CA ALA A 94 4.38 17.74 9.19
C ALA A 94 3.71 19.04 8.69
N ILE A 95 2.51 18.95 8.11
CA ILE A 95 1.70 20.10 7.69
C ILE A 95 1.38 21.02 8.88
N ARG A 96 0.93 20.44 10.00
CA ARG A 96 0.66 21.24 11.22
C ARG A 96 1.91 21.89 11.79
N GLU A 97 3.01 21.15 11.89
CA GLU A 97 4.28 21.63 12.44
C GLU A 97 4.88 22.76 11.58
N ALA A 98 4.74 22.66 10.25
CA ALA A 98 5.23 23.67 9.31
C ALA A 98 4.27 24.88 9.13
N GLY A 99 3.06 24.84 9.69
CA GLY A 99 2.03 25.86 9.43
C GLY A 99 1.62 25.92 7.95
N TYR A 100 1.76 24.80 7.21
CA TYR A 100 1.43 24.75 5.79
C TYR A 100 -0.09 24.83 5.58
N ARG A 101 -0.53 25.65 4.62
CA ARG A 101 -1.97 25.92 4.38
C ARG A 101 -2.65 24.90 3.47
N GLY A 102 -1.90 24.05 2.81
CA GLY A 102 -2.44 22.98 1.96
C GLY A 102 -2.75 21.70 2.72
N SER A 103 -3.27 20.72 2.00
CA SER A 103 -3.54 19.37 2.50
C SER A 103 -2.72 18.34 1.74
N TYR A 104 -2.52 17.18 2.36
CA TYR A 104 -2.01 15.98 1.69
C TYR A 104 -3.20 15.11 1.29
N LEU A 105 -3.24 14.73 0.02
CA LEU A 105 -4.17 13.74 -0.51
C LEU A 105 -3.35 12.67 -1.21
N GLY A 106 -3.25 11.52 -0.58
CA GLY A 106 -2.51 10.39 -1.13
C GLY A 106 -3.29 9.68 -2.24
N VAL A 107 -2.57 9.09 -3.19
CA VAL A 107 -3.13 8.22 -4.21
C VAL A 107 -2.33 6.93 -4.32
N TYR A 108 -3.01 5.82 -4.50
CA TYR A 108 -2.39 4.51 -4.71
C TYR A 108 -2.26 4.22 -6.20
N PRO A 109 -1.04 3.97 -6.72
CA PRO A 109 -0.87 3.57 -8.10
C PRO A 109 -1.36 2.12 -8.31
N VAL A 110 -2.44 1.95 -9.07
CA VAL A 110 -3.07 0.63 -9.28
C VAL A 110 -2.09 -0.37 -9.88
N LYS A 111 -1.19 0.08 -10.75
CA LYS A 111 -0.14 -0.76 -11.38
C LYS A 111 0.77 -1.51 -10.40
N VAL A 112 0.92 -1.04 -9.16
CA VAL A 112 1.79 -1.68 -8.15
C VAL A 112 1.24 -3.04 -7.74
N ASN A 113 -0.06 -3.14 -7.50
CA ASN A 113 -0.76 -4.40 -7.29
C ASN A 113 -2.25 -4.24 -7.64
N GLN A 114 -2.64 -4.83 -8.76
CA GLN A 114 -3.98 -4.73 -9.34
C GLN A 114 -4.95 -5.78 -8.82
N GLN A 115 -4.55 -6.59 -7.84
CA GLN A 115 -5.44 -7.61 -7.28
C GLN A 115 -6.64 -6.96 -6.61
N GLN A 116 -7.83 -7.43 -6.97
CA GLN A 116 -9.10 -6.90 -6.51
C GLN A 116 -9.12 -6.69 -4.99
N GLN A 117 -8.78 -7.71 -4.21
CA GLN A 117 -8.78 -7.64 -2.76
C GLN A 117 -7.81 -6.60 -2.18
N VAL A 118 -6.71 -6.29 -2.88
CA VAL A 118 -5.78 -5.25 -2.45
C VAL A 118 -6.35 -3.86 -2.73
N VAL A 119 -6.88 -3.63 -3.93
CA VAL A 119 -7.49 -2.35 -4.33
C VAL A 119 -8.70 -2.04 -3.44
N GLU A 120 -9.55 -3.03 -3.19
CA GLU A 120 -10.70 -2.92 -2.29
C GLU A 120 -10.30 -2.51 -0.87
N ARG A 121 -9.27 -3.16 -0.29
CA ARG A 121 -8.78 -2.80 1.06
C ARG A 121 -8.14 -1.42 1.11
N ILE A 122 -7.47 -1.00 0.04
CA ILE A 122 -6.92 0.37 -0.04
C ILE A 122 -8.04 1.40 -0.07
N ALA A 123 -9.10 1.18 -0.84
CA ALA A 123 -10.27 2.05 -0.85
C ALA A 123 -10.94 2.13 0.54
N GLU A 124 -11.15 0.98 1.19
CA GLU A 124 -11.76 0.89 2.52
C GLU A 124 -10.93 1.64 3.58
N PHE A 125 -9.65 1.31 3.70
CA PHE A 125 -8.77 1.86 4.73
C PHE A 125 -8.35 3.31 4.45
N GLY A 126 -8.36 3.69 3.18
CA GLY A 126 -8.04 5.05 2.74
C GLY A 126 -9.17 6.06 2.90
N ARG A 127 -10.43 5.58 3.04
CA ARG A 127 -11.62 6.45 3.12
C ARG A 127 -11.52 7.58 4.16
N PRO A 128 -11.05 7.36 5.41
CA PRO A 128 -10.92 8.43 6.39
C PRO A 128 -9.94 9.55 6.01
N TYR A 129 -9.10 9.30 5.00
CA TYR A 129 -8.03 10.20 4.54
C TYR A 129 -8.30 10.74 3.13
N HIS A 130 -9.44 10.47 2.52
CA HIS A 130 -9.71 10.75 1.10
C HIS A 130 -8.62 10.20 0.18
N TYR A 131 -8.10 9.03 0.53
CA TYR A 131 -7.00 8.38 -0.18
C TYR A 131 -7.51 7.78 -1.48
N GLY A 132 -6.99 8.26 -2.60
CA GLY A 132 -7.51 7.93 -3.91
C GLY A 132 -6.61 6.96 -4.69
N PHE A 133 -6.73 7.03 -6.02
CA PHE A 133 -6.02 6.14 -6.93
C PHE A 133 -5.27 6.91 -8.01
N GLU A 134 -4.15 6.35 -8.47
CA GLU A 134 -3.50 6.73 -9.72
C GLU A 134 -3.71 5.61 -10.73
N ALA A 135 -4.10 5.99 -11.93
CA ALA A 135 -4.35 5.11 -13.06
C ALA A 135 -3.53 5.55 -14.27
N GLY A 136 -2.71 4.65 -14.82
CA GLY A 136 -1.87 4.88 -15.98
C GLY A 136 -2.41 4.20 -17.26
N SER A 137 -3.59 3.56 -17.18
CA SER A 137 -4.25 2.91 -18.33
C SER A 137 -5.77 2.92 -18.16
N LYS A 138 -6.51 2.70 -19.27
CA LYS A 138 -7.97 2.58 -19.23
C LYS A 138 -8.46 1.50 -18.28
N ALA A 139 -7.81 0.34 -18.27
CA ALA A 139 -8.17 -0.75 -17.38
C ALA A 139 -7.97 -0.38 -15.90
N GLU A 140 -6.87 0.30 -15.57
CA GLU A 140 -6.62 0.82 -14.23
C GLU A 140 -7.62 1.90 -13.83
N LEU A 141 -7.99 2.80 -14.76
CA LEU A 141 -9.02 3.82 -14.50
C LEU A 141 -10.38 3.17 -14.21
N ILE A 142 -10.78 2.17 -14.99
CA ILE A 142 -12.03 1.43 -14.74
C ILE A 142 -11.99 0.77 -13.35
N ALA A 143 -10.88 0.14 -12.99
CA ALA A 143 -10.71 -0.44 -11.66
C ALA A 143 -10.78 0.62 -10.55
N ALA A 144 -10.10 1.76 -10.72
CA ALA A 144 -10.15 2.88 -9.77
C ALA A 144 -11.60 3.40 -9.60
N LEU A 145 -12.32 3.59 -10.70
CA LEU A 145 -13.71 4.06 -10.69
C LEU A 145 -14.65 3.07 -9.97
N ALA A 146 -14.41 1.76 -10.12
CA ALA A 146 -15.22 0.72 -9.49
C ALA A 146 -15.14 0.73 -7.96
N TYR A 147 -14.03 1.22 -7.39
CA TYR A 147 -13.79 1.22 -5.93
C TYR A 147 -13.78 2.62 -5.29
N THR A 148 -13.88 3.69 -6.11
CA THR A 148 -13.95 5.06 -5.57
C THR A 148 -15.38 5.40 -5.19
N GLU A 149 -15.70 5.28 -3.90
CA GLU A 149 -16.99 5.69 -3.34
C GLU A 149 -16.95 7.10 -2.72
N ASP A 150 -15.74 7.59 -2.43
CA ASP A 150 -15.52 8.90 -1.80
C ASP A 150 -15.32 9.97 -2.88
N PRO A 151 -16.24 10.96 -3.02
CA PRO A 151 -16.14 12.00 -4.03
C PRO A 151 -14.99 12.99 -3.76
N GLU A 152 -14.45 13.00 -2.54
CA GLU A 152 -13.30 13.85 -2.19
C GLU A 152 -11.95 13.18 -2.52
N ALA A 153 -11.92 11.88 -2.75
CA ALA A 153 -10.72 11.15 -3.14
C ALA A 153 -10.30 11.53 -4.57
N LEU A 154 -8.97 11.70 -4.78
CA LEU A 154 -8.42 12.00 -6.10
C LEU A 154 -8.32 10.74 -6.96
N ILE A 155 -8.65 10.87 -8.25
CA ILE A 155 -8.28 9.90 -9.29
C ILE A 155 -7.32 10.61 -10.23
N VAL A 156 -6.03 10.26 -10.13
CA VAL A 156 -4.96 10.85 -10.95
C VAL A 156 -4.76 10.00 -12.19
N CYS A 157 -5.04 10.59 -13.36
CA CYS A 157 -4.93 9.94 -14.65
C CYS A 157 -3.57 10.27 -15.29
N ASN A 158 -2.60 9.37 -15.12
CA ASN A 158 -1.25 9.44 -15.68
C ASN A 158 -1.11 8.61 -16.95
N GLY A 159 0.08 8.64 -17.54
CA GLY A 159 0.41 7.86 -18.73
C GLY A 159 -0.16 8.44 -20.01
N TYR A 160 0.24 7.88 -21.13
CA TYR A 160 -0.23 8.28 -22.45
C TYR A 160 -1.74 8.01 -22.61
N LYS A 161 -2.49 9.03 -23.08
CA LYS A 161 -3.95 8.98 -23.12
C LYS A 161 -4.46 9.05 -24.57
N ASP A 162 -5.36 8.12 -24.87
CA ASP A 162 -6.21 8.21 -26.06
C ASP A 162 -7.56 8.87 -25.73
N GLU A 163 -8.38 9.05 -26.75
CA GLU A 163 -9.69 9.70 -26.62
C GLU A 163 -10.60 9.00 -25.60
N GLU A 164 -10.63 7.66 -25.60
CA GLU A 164 -11.48 6.89 -24.71
C GLU A 164 -11.05 7.03 -23.24
N PHE A 165 -9.73 7.09 -22.98
CA PHE A 165 -9.21 7.32 -21.62
C PHE A 165 -9.63 8.70 -21.12
N VAL A 166 -9.49 9.73 -21.96
CA VAL A 166 -9.88 11.11 -21.64
C VAL A 166 -11.38 11.19 -21.38
N ASP A 167 -12.18 10.55 -22.23
CA ASP A 167 -13.64 10.51 -22.07
C ASP A 167 -14.06 9.89 -20.74
N LEU A 168 -13.48 8.75 -20.37
CA LEU A 168 -13.75 8.09 -19.09
C LEU A 168 -13.44 9.01 -17.90
N ALA A 169 -12.29 9.69 -17.92
CA ALA A 169 -11.89 10.63 -16.89
C ALA A 169 -12.85 11.82 -16.79
N LEU A 170 -13.30 12.38 -17.94
CA LEU A 170 -14.24 13.49 -17.98
C LEU A 170 -15.65 13.09 -17.55
N TYR A 171 -16.13 11.91 -17.96
CA TYR A 171 -17.44 11.41 -17.50
C TYR A 171 -17.44 11.12 -16.00
N ALA A 172 -16.36 10.55 -15.47
CA ALA A 172 -16.20 10.37 -14.03
C ALA A 172 -16.29 11.72 -13.29
N ARG A 173 -15.64 12.75 -13.82
CA ARG A 173 -15.74 14.11 -13.28
C ARG A 173 -17.17 14.68 -13.38
N LYS A 174 -17.87 14.44 -14.48
CA LYS A 174 -19.28 14.82 -14.65
C LYS A 174 -20.19 14.15 -13.64
N MET A 175 -19.84 12.95 -13.20
CA MET A 175 -20.53 12.21 -12.14
C MET A 175 -20.19 12.69 -10.72
N GLY A 176 -19.29 13.68 -10.58
CA GLY A 176 -18.92 14.27 -9.30
C GLY A 176 -17.63 13.75 -8.68
N LEU A 177 -16.89 12.86 -9.37
CA LEU A 177 -15.60 12.38 -8.90
C LEU A 177 -14.47 13.38 -9.21
N ARG A 178 -13.43 13.37 -8.40
CA ARG A 178 -12.29 14.29 -8.53
C ARG A 178 -11.18 13.71 -9.42
N THR A 179 -11.44 13.60 -10.72
CA THR A 179 -10.41 13.20 -11.69
C THR A 179 -9.49 14.35 -12.04
N VAL A 180 -8.18 14.08 -12.14
CA VAL A 180 -7.13 15.00 -12.59
C VAL A 180 -6.39 14.34 -13.75
N VAL A 181 -6.39 14.99 -14.91
CA VAL A 181 -5.68 14.50 -16.11
C VAL A 181 -4.29 15.12 -16.12
N VAL A 182 -3.27 14.30 -15.89
CA VAL A 182 -1.87 14.73 -15.97
C VAL A 182 -1.41 14.68 -17.42
N LEU A 183 -0.86 15.78 -17.92
CA LEU A 183 -0.40 15.88 -19.30
C LEU A 183 1.02 15.33 -19.42
N ASP A 184 1.18 14.16 -20.01
CA ASP A 184 2.48 13.54 -20.26
C ASP A 184 3.10 14.01 -21.57
N MET A 185 2.26 14.37 -22.56
CA MET A 185 2.69 14.81 -23.90
C MET A 185 2.03 16.14 -24.29
N PRO A 186 2.73 17.02 -25.03
CA PRO A 186 2.18 18.33 -25.43
C PRO A 186 0.89 18.26 -26.26
N ASP A 187 0.73 17.23 -27.07
CA ASP A 187 -0.42 16.98 -27.93
C ASP A 187 -1.64 16.42 -27.19
N GLU A 188 -1.49 16.00 -25.95
CA GLU A 188 -2.63 15.62 -25.11
C GLU A 188 -3.49 16.82 -24.69
N LEU A 189 -2.92 18.03 -24.58
CA LEU A 189 -3.70 19.20 -24.18
C LEU A 189 -4.81 19.54 -25.16
N PRO A 190 -4.57 19.65 -26.49
CA PRO A 190 -5.64 19.85 -27.47
C PRO A 190 -6.69 18.74 -27.42
N LEU A 191 -6.27 17.49 -27.27
CA LEU A 191 -7.18 16.35 -27.14
C LEU A 191 -8.11 16.50 -25.93
N VAL A 192 -7.54 16.79 -24.73
CA VAL A 192 -8.33 16.93 -23.50
C VAL A 192 -9.31 18.10 -23.61
N LEU A 193 -8.90 19.22 -24.21
CA LEU A 193 -9.78 20.39 -24.36
C LEU A 193 -10.94 20.13 -25.35
N ASP A 194 -10.68 19.50 -26.49
CA ASP A 194 -11.72 19.10 -27.45
C ASP A 194 -12.75 18.15 -26.82
N ARG A 195 -12.25 17.10 -26.13
CA ARG A 195 -13.14 16.14 -25.45
C ARG A 195 -13.92 16.78 -24.31
N ALA A 196 -13.30 17.70 -23.57
CA ALA A 196 -13.94 18.42 -22.47
C ALA A 196 -15.07 19.33 -22.96
N GLU A 197 -14.88 20.03 -24.09
CA GLU A 197 -15.90 20.84 -24.75
C GLU A 197 -17.10 19.97 -25.17
N ARG A 198 -16.86 18.86 -25.85
CA ARG A 198 -17.91 17.90 -26.25
C ARG A 198 -18.67 17.30 -25.07
N ALA A 199 -17.98 16.99 -24.00
CA ALA A 199 -18.59 16.44 -22.77
C ALA A 199 -19.35 17.50 -21.95
N GLY A 200 -19.08 18.80 -22.21
CA GLY A 200 -19.61 19.92 -21.42
C GLY A 200 -19.06 19.91 -19.98
N VAL A 201 -17.78 19.57 -19.80
CA VAL A 201 -17.12 19.42 -18.49
C VAL A 201 -15.81 20.20 -18.48
N ARG A 202 -15.56 20.95 -17.40
CA ARG A 202 -14.27 21.58 -17.20
C ARG A 202 -13.26 20.56 -16.65
N PRO A 203 -12.16 20.22 -17.38
CA PRO A 203 -11.16 19.30 -16.89
C PRO A 203 -10.36 19.90 -15.72
N ALA A 204 -9.84 19.06 -14.83
CA ALA A 204 -8.72 19.42 -13.97
C ALA A 204 -7.45 18.83 -14.59
N LEU A 205 -6.45 19.66 -14.75
CA LEU A 205 -5.17 19.30 -15.34
C LEU A 205 -4.08 19.27 -14.27
N GLY A 206 -3.09 18.39 -14.47
CA GLY A 206 -1.90 18.26 -13.64
C GLY A 206 -0.64 18.12 -14.47
#